data_2d4a7aba39886fedafeea571a5f0f803
#
_entry.id   2d4a7aba39886fedafeea571a5f0f803
#
_cell.length_a   1.000
_cell.length_b   1.000
_cell.length_c   1.000
_cell.angle_alpha   90.00
_cell.angle_beta   90.00
_cell.angle_gamma   90.00
#
_symmetry.space_group_name_H-M   'P 1'
#
loop_
_entity.id
_entity.type
_entity.pdbx_description
1 polymer ?
#
loop_
_entity_poly.entity_id
_entity_poly.type
_entity_poly.pdbx_seq_one_letter_code
_entity_poly.pdbx_strand_id
1 'polypeptide(L)' 'MNEKYIADVTVHEVSPNGWVNVIDKNKQPYALTQFGVKGIPGIKKGTKAKLYLRETEQFSFYFLRPT' A
#
# COMPACT_ATOMS: atom_id res chain seq x y z
N MET A 1 15.02 -12.21 1.29
CA MET A 1 13.79 -11.41 1.42
C MET A 1 14.14 -9.96 1.72
N ASN A 2 13.72 -9.04 0.87
CA ASN A 2 14.03 -7.62 1.00
C ASN A 2 12.77 -6.79 1.11
N GLU A 3 12.84 -5.76 1.94
CA GLU A 3 11.79 -4.76 2.02
C GLU A 3 12.40 -3.41 1.68
N LYS A 4 11.72 -2.66 0.83
CA LYS A 4 12.22 -1.39 0.34
C LYS A 4 11.15 -0.32 0.50
N TYR A 5 11.51 0.78 1.15
CA TYR A 5 10.64 1.94 1.24
C TYR A 5 10.48 2.58 -0.15
N ILE A 6 9.25 2.85 -0.55
CA ILE A 6 8.96 3.45 -1.85
C ILE A 6 8.56 4.91 -1.70
N ALA A 7 7.53 5.19 -0.89
CA ALA A 7 7.02 6.55 -0.78
C ALA A 7 6.01 6.67 0.34
N ASP A 8 5.77 7.92 0.77
CA ASP A 8 4.63 8.22 1.61
C ASP A 8 3.42 8.34 0.69
N VAL A 9 2.32 7.71 1.06
CA VAL A 9 1.13 7.67 0.21
C VAL A 9 -0.12 7.99 1.01
N THR A 10 -1.18 8.30 0.27
CA THR A 10 -2.51 8.52 0.84
C THR A 10 -3.47 7.58 0.14
N VAL A 11 -4.35 6.95 0.91
CA VAL A 11 -5.36 6.06 0.34
C VAL A 11 -6.33 6.89 -0.48
N HIS A 12 -6.44 6.55 -1.77
CA HIS A 12 -7.32 7.22 -2.70
C HIS A 12 -8.69 6.56 -2.78
N GLU A 13 -8.71 5.24 -2.74
CA GLU A 13 -9.95 4.48 -2.86
C GLU A 13 -9.80 3.10 -2.22
N VAL A 14 -10.87 2.64 -1.58
CA VAL A 14 -10.95 1.27 -1.07
C VAL A 14 -12.12 0.60 -1.80
N SER A 15 -11.81 -0.43 -2.59
CA SER A 15 -12.82 -1.13 -3.36
C SER A 15 -13.54 -2.17 -2.51
N PRO A 16 -14.82 -2.47 -2.83
CA PRO A 16 -15.56 -3.49 -2.07
C PRO A 16 -14.93 -4.88 -2.11
N ASN A 17 -14.14 -5.18 -3.14
CA ASN A 17 -13.47 -6.48 -3.27
C ASN A 17 -12.13 -6.56 -2.53
N GLY A 18 -11.81 -5.56 -1.74
CA GLY A 18 -10.58 -5.58 -0.93
C GLY A 18 -9.36 -4.94 -1.55
N TRP A 19 -9.43 -4.47 -2.79
CA TRP A 19 -8.33 -3.74 -3.40
C TRP A 19 -8.28 -2.32 -2.87
N VAL A 20 -7.06 -1.79 -2.72
CA VAL A 20 -6.84 -0.44 -2.23
C VAL A 20 -5.94 0.30 -3.21
N ASN A 21 -6.37 1.48 -3.62
CA ASN A 21 -5.56 2.35 -4.47
C ASN A 21 -5.00 3.48 -3.62
N VAL A 22 -3.69 3.71 -3.74
CA VAL A 22 -3.01 4.79 -3.04
C VAL A 22 -2.26 5.65 -4.04
N ILE A 23 -2.00 6.90 -3.66
CA ILE A 23 -1.25 7.83 -4.49
C ILE A 23 -0.13 8.44 -3.66
N ASP A 24 1.01 8.70 -4.30
CA ASP A 24 2.11 9.41 -3.65
C ASP A 24 1.96 10.92 -3.87
N LYS A 25 2.94 11.69 -3.42
CA LYS A 25 2.90 13.15 -3.55
C LYS A 25 2.90 13.63 -4.99
N ASN A 26 3.39 12.80 -5.91
CA ASN A 26 3.40 13.12 -7.33
C ASN A 26 2.16 12.56 -8.04
N LYS A 27 1.19 12.08 -7.28
CA LYS A 27 -0.05 11.48 -7.78
C LYS A 27 0.17 10.21 -8.58
N GLN A 28 1.32 9.55 -8.37
CA GLN A 28 1.58 8.25 -8.96
C GLN A 28 0.72 7.20 -8.25
N PRO A 29 -0.12 6.47 -8.96
CA PRO A 29 -1.01 5.50 -8.33
C PRO A 29 -0.32 4.15 -8.11
N TYR A 30 -0.74 3.47 -7.04
CA TYR A 30 -0.35 2.09 -6.76
C TYR A 30 -1.58 1.33 -6.32
N ALA A 31 -1.71 0.09 -6.76
CA ALA A 31 -2.82 -0.78 -6.37
C ALA A 31 -2.28 -1.88 -5.47
N LEU A 32 -2.98 -2.10 -4.36
CA LEU A 32 -2.60 -3.13 -3.39
C LEU A 32 -3.77 -4.09 -3.17
N THR A 33 -3.43 -5.34 -2.89
CA THR A 33 -4.42 -6.33 -2.51
C THR A 33 -4.71 -6.22 -1.02
N GLN A 34 -5.71 -6.96 -0.56
CA GLN A 34 -6.02 -7.01 0.87
C GLN A 34 -4.83 -7.46 1.71
N PHE A 35 -3.93 -8.25 1.15
CA PHE A 35 -2.74 -8.71 1.87
C PHE A 35 -1.77 -7.57 2.13
N GLY A 36 -1.70 -6.60 1.23
CA GLY A 36 -0.79 -5.47 1.37
C GLY A 36 -1.23 -4.45 2.40
N VAL A 37 -2.49 -4.51 2.85
CA VAL A 37 -3.02 -3.52 3.79
C VAL A 37 -3.30 -4.09 5.17
N LYS A 38 -2.86 -5.31 5.45
CA LYS A 38 -3.08 -5.95 6.75
C LYS A 38 -2.51 -5.18 7.93
N GLY A 39 -1.46 -4.40 7.69
CA GLY A 39 -0.82 -3.64 8.76
C GLY A 39 -1.56 -2.35 9.14
N ILE A 40 -2.64 -2.01 8.44
CA ILE A 40 -3.39 -0.78 8.66
C ILE A 40 -4.84 -1.13 8.97
N PRO A 41 -5.18 -1.43 10.23
CA PRO A 41 -6.57 -1.72 10.56
C PRO A 41 -7.44 -0.49 10.35
N GLY A 42 -8.66 -0.69 9.85
CA GLY A 42 -9.58 0.40 9.61
C GLY A 42 -9.20 1.31 8.45
N ILE A 43 -8.45 0.80 7.49
CA ILE A 43 -8.02 1.60 6.33
C ILE A 43 -9.23 2.16 5.58
N LYS A 44 -9.14 3.43 5.17
CA LYS A 44 -10.21 4.11 4.46
C LYS A 44 -9.62 5.22 3.59
N LYS A 45 -10.44 5.81 2.74
CA LYS A 45 -10.02 6.94 1.92
C LYS A 45 -9.47 8.05 2.79
N GLY A 46 -8.30 8.57 2.43
CA GLY A 46 -7.64 9.62 3.16
C GLY A 46 -6.63 9.15 4.21
N THR A 47 -6.57 7.85 4.48
CA THR A 47 -5.60 7.30 5.42
C THR A 47 -4.20 7.50 4.85
N LYS A 48 -3.29 7.98 5.68
CA LYS A 48 -1.88 8.16 5.29
C LYS A 48 -1.07 6.97 5.76
N ALA A 49 -0.14 6.53 4.92
CA ALA A 49 0.66 5.36 5.21
C ALA A 49 1.99 5.45 4.48
N LYS A 50 2.88 4.53 4.78
CA LYS A 50 4.14 4.37 4.06
C LYS A 50 4.05 3.15 3.16
N LEU A 51 4.44 3.33 1.90
CA LEU A 51 4.40 2.25 0.91
C LEU A 51 5.75 1.58 0.84
N TYR A 52 5.73 0.25 0.94
CA TYR A 52 6.92 -0.58 0.85
C TYR A 52 6.74 -1.62 -0.24
N LEU A 53 7.85 -2.06 -0.80
CA LEU A 53 7.88 -3.22 -1.70
C LEU A 53 8.61 -4.34 -0.98
N ARG A 54 7.99 -5.51 -0.92
CA ARG A 54 8.63 -6.72 -0.41
C ARG A 54 8.98 -7.61 -1.60
N GLU A 55 10.23 -8.03 -1.67
CA GLU A 55 10.70 -8.92 -2.71
C GLU A 55 11.14 -10.24 -2.10
N THR A 56 10.67 -11.33 -2.65
CA THR A 56 11.09 -12.69 -2.30
C THR A 56 11.66 -13.34 -3.54
N GLU A 57 12.19 -14.56 -3.41
CA GLU A 57 12.71 -15.29 -4.55
C GLU A 57 11.65 -15.63 -5.59
N GLN A 58 10.39 -15.65 -5.19
CA GLN A 58 9.30 -16.12 -6.02
C GLN A 58 8.38 -15.01 -6.53
N PHE A 59 8.27 -13.92 -5.78
CA PHE A 59 7.34 -12.84 -6.14
C PHE A 59 7.69 -11.56 -5.41
N SER A 60 7.04 -10.48 -5.83
CA SER A 60 7.14 -9.20 -5.12
C SER A 60 5.75 -8.61 -4.98
N PHE A 61 5.54 -7.81 -3.94
CA PHE A 61 4.26 -7.15 -3.72
C PHE A 61 4.43 -5.89 -2.89
N TYR A 62 3.50 -4.97 -3.08
CA TYR A 62 3.45 -3.74 -2.28
C TYR A 62 2.67 -3.98 -0.99
N PHE A 63 3.09 -3.30 0.07
CA PHE A 63 2.32 -3.32 1.31
C PHE A 63 2.47 -1.99 2.03
N LEU A 64 1.56 -1.72 2.97
CA LEU A 64 1.55 -0.47 3.70
C LEU A 64 1.95 -0.70 5.16
N ARG A 65 2.64 0.31 5.71
CA ARG A 65 2.92 0.40 7.14
C ARG A 65 2.34 1.71 7.67
N PRO A 66 1.94 1.75 8.95
CA PRO A 66 1.45 3.01 9.54
C PRO A 66 2.56 4.08 9.54
N THR A 67 2.15 5.31 9.45
CA THR A 67 3.09 6.45 9.54
C THR A 67 3.54 6.68 10.98
#